data_574e34eb3f623e7b36a300516140a908
#
_entry.id   574e34eb3f623e7b36a300516140a908
#
_cell.length_a   1.000
_cell.length_b   1.000
_cell.length_c   1.000
_cell.angle_alpha   90.00
_cell.angle_beta   90.00
_cell.angle_gamma   90.00
#
_symmetry.space_group_name_H-M   'P 1'
#
loop_
_entity.id
_entity.type
_entity.pdbx_description
1 polymer ?
#
loop_
_entity_poly.entity_id
_entity_poly.type
_entity_poly.pdbx_seq_one_letter_code
_entity_poly.pdbx_strand_id
1 'polypeptide(L)'
;MNAVLLRAAELTASGRPRQAIDLLRPLVAANPGHAQAWCRLAAAHLDLHEPDAALDSAKRAMVLNGERAWSQRLAALALGDLGRHQEAAVAAREAVRQKPGDWRGYVVLAEVLADVAEGAVEAFDAALHASQLAPSEVRAFQVLGDAALRMRDWGTAEHAYRHALKLDPSDADSKANLATVQRRRAARPPAQLNRAQVWRSLRTLSLLLVGGGLLALLAGMPRPTPYLAFLTAALVLGCVLVGLRLRPFKALWHLRKLAVTVSLLGASAALLAGWTVALLLGATTMQPLVLSWLCAVVGGALVYVGGGRKR
;
A
#
# COMPACT_ATOMS: atom_id res chain seq x y z
N MET A 1 -48.32 -2.55 -2.00
CA MET A 1 -47.24 -1.62 -1.63
C MET A 1 -45.86 -2.21 -1.93
N ASN A 2 -45.48 -3.38 -1.43
CA ASN A 2 -44.20 -4.02 -1.71
C ASN A 2 -43.92 -4.27 -3.22
N ALA A 3 -44.94 -4.62 -4.02
CA ALA A 3 -44.81 -4.82 -5.45
C ALA A 3 -44.41 -3.54 -6.21
N VAL A 4 -44.91 -2.39 -5.79
CA VAL A 4 -44.57 -1.08 -6.39
C VAL A 4 -43.13 -0.74 -6.08
N LEU A 5 -42.66 -0.95 -4.84
CA LEU A 5 -41.27 -0.72 -4.44
C LEU A 5 -40.28 -1.66 -5.14
N LEU A 6 -40.67 -2.91 -5.36
CA LEU A 6 -39.87 -3.89 -6.09
C LEU A 6 -39.76 -3.47 -7.55
N ARG A 7 -40.88 -3.10 -8.16
CA ARG A 7 -40.94 -2.63 -9.55
C ARG A 7 -40.10 -1.35 -9.77
N ALA A 8 -40.18 -0.42 -8.81
CA ALA A 8 -39.35 0.80 -8.87
C ALA A 8 -37.85 0.45 -8.80
N ALA A 9 -37.45 -0.53 -7.95
CA ALA A 9 -36.07 -1.00 -7.89
C ALA A 9 -35.61 -1.62 -9.22
N GLU A 10 -36.45 -2.46 -9.84
CA GLU A 10 -36.15 -3.07 -11.14
C GLU A 10 -35.99 -2.00 -12.25
N LEU A 11 -36.84 -0.99 -12.25
CA LEU A 11 -36.76 0.13 -13.19
C LEU A 11 -35.47 0.92 -13.04
N THR A 12 -35.08 1.22 -11.81
CA THR A 12 -33.80 1.90 -11.50
C THR A 12 -32.62 1.03 -11.96
N ALA A 13 -32.60 -0.26 -11.58
CA ALA A 13 -31.53 -1.19 -11.97
C ALA A 13 -31.43 -1.40 -13.50
N SER A 14 -32.54 -1.24 -14.23
CA SER A 14 -32.58 -1.33 -15.69
C SER A 14 -32.31 0.00 -16.44
N GLY A 15 -31.81 1.03 -15.73
CA GLY A 15 -31.48 2.33 -16.31
C GLY A 15 -32.70 3.17 -16.71
N ARG A 16 -33.84 2.94 -16.07
CA ARG A 16 -35.11 3.67 -16.30
C ARG A 16 -35.59 4.45 -15.06
N PRO A 17 -34.74 5.32 -14.47
CA PRO A 17 -35.06 6.00 -13.22
C PRO A 17 -36.24 6.97 -13.31
N ARG A 18 -36.52 7.59 -14.48
CA ARG A 18 -37.69 8.44 -14.68
C ARG A 18 -38.99 7.67 -14.45
N GLN A 19 -39.10 6.46 -15.00
CA GLN A 19 -40.29 5.61 -14.80
C GLN A 19 -40.42 5.15 -13.33
N ALA A 20 -39.29 4.94 -12.63
CA ALA A 20 -39.32 4.65 -11.20
C ALA A 20 -39.86 5.85 -10.39
N ILE A 21 -39.46 7.08 -10.72
CA ILE A 21 -39.95 8.30 -10.09
C ILE A 21 -41.46 8.47 -10.32
N ASP A 22 -41.93 8.30 -11.56
CA ASP A 22 -43.36 8.42 -11.89
C ASP A 22 -44.21 7.40 -11.10
N LEU A 23 -43.67 6.19 -10.86
CA LEU A 23 -44.30 5.16 -10.06
C LEU A 23 -44.29 5.47 -8.54
N LEU A 24 -43.20 6.10 -8.06
CA LEU A 24 -43.00 6.36 -6.62
C LEU A 24 -43.70 7.65 -6.15
N ARG A 25 -43.80 8.69 -6.99
CA ARG A 25 -44.46 9.95 -6.61
C ARG A 25 -45.87 9.80 -6.06
N PRO A 26 -46.80 9.07 -6.71
CA PRO A 26 -48.15 8.86 -6.14
C PRO A 26 -48.09 8.02 -4.87
N LEU A 27 -47.14 7.10 -4.75
CA LEU A 27 -46.98 6.28 -3.54
C LEU A 27 -46.58 7.12 -2.32
N VAL A 28 -45.59 8.01 -2.45
CA VAL A 28 -45.15 8.88 -1.34
C VAL A 28 -46.18 9.98 -1.05
N ALA A 29 -46.99 10.40 -2.02
CA ALA A 29 -48.11 11.33 -1.82
C ALA A 29 -49.23 10.68 -1.01
N ALA A 30 -49.57 9.41 -1.32
CA ALA A 30 -50.60 8.67 -0.58
C ALA A 30 -50.12 8.20 0.80
N ASN A 31 -48.84 7.91 0.95
CA ASN A 31 -48.20 7.40 2.17
C ASN A 31 -46.92 8.17 2.51
N PRO A 32 -47.01 9.42 3.01
CA PRO A 32 -45.84 10.25 3.30
C PRO A 32 -44.91 9.64 4.38
N GLY A 33 -45.44 8.76 5.25
CA GLY A 33 -44.69 8.08 6.31
C GLY A 33 -43.87 6.87 5.86
N HIS A 34 -43.83 6.54 4.56
CA HIS A 34 -43.17 5.35 4.08
C HIS A 34 -41.66 5.63 3.74
N ALA A 35 -40.79 5.48 4.75
CA ALA A 35 -39.37 5.79 4.64
C ALA A 35 -38.65 5.09 3.45
N GLN A 36 -38.97 3.80 3.21
CA GLN A 36 -38.36 3.05 2.12
C GLN A 36 -38.73 3.61 0.72
N ALA A 37 -39.94 4.12 0.56
CA ALA A 37 -40.39 4.74 -0.68
C ALA A 37 -39.58 6.03 -0.96
N TRP A 38 -39.34 6.84 0.07
CA TRP A 38 -38.49 8.03 -0.02
C TRP A 38 -37.06 7.69 -0.34
N CYS A 39 -36.49 6.62 0.28
CA CYS A 39 -35.14 6.17 -0.08
C CYS A 39 -35.04 5.74 -1.55
N ARG A 40 -36.04 4.99 -2.07
CA ARG A 40 -36.04 4.61 -3.49
C ARG A 40 -36.20 5.80 -4.41
N LEU A 41 -37.00 6.79 -4.02
CA LEU A 41 -37.15 8.04 -4.78
C LEU A 41 -35.84 8.82 -4.80
N ALA A 42 -35.14 8.92 -3.68
CA ALA A 42 -33.81 9.53 -3.59
C ALA A 42 -32.81 8.82 -4.51
N ALA A 43 -32.76 7.48 -4.49
CA ALA A 43 -31.90 6.70 -5.37
C ALA A 43 -32.20 6.96 -6.85
N ALA A 44 -33.48 6.98 -7.24
CA ALA A 44 -33.86 7.26 -8.61
C ALA A 44 -33.49 8.69 -9.08
N HIS A 45 -33.57 9.68 -8.17
CA HIS A 45 -33.10 11.03 -8.46
C HIS A 45 -31.57 11.10 -8.61
N LEU A 46 -30.79 10.35 -7.81
CA LEU A 46 -29.33 10.24 -7.98
C LEU A 46 -28.95 9.69 -9.36
N ASP A 47 -29.63 8.64 -9.82
CA ASP A 47 -29.40 8.06 -11.15
C ASP A 47 -29.76 9.00 -12.30
N LEU A 48 -30.60 10.01 -12.05
CA LEU A 48 -30.91 11.10 -13.00
C LEU A 48 -30.00 12.31 -12.87
N HIS A 49 -29.00 12.27 -11.96
CA HIS A 49 -28.16 13.43 -11.64
C HIS A 49 -28.97 14.66 -11.19
N GLU A 50 -30.01 14.42 -10.36
CA GLU A 50 -30.85 15.43 -9.72
C GLU A 50 -30.56 15.47 -8.21
N PRO A 51 -29.37 15.96 -7.78
CA PRO A 51 -28.90 15.80 -6.41
C PRO A 51 -29.73 16.56 -5.38
N ASP A 52 -30.33 17.72 -5.73
CA ASP A 52 -31.19 18.46 -4.81
C ASP A 52 -32.46 17.67 -4.47
N ALA A 53 -33.14 17.11 -5.47
CA ALA A 53 -34.33 16.28 -5.28
C ALA A 53 -34.01 14.99 -4.54
N ALA A 54 -32.83 14.41 -4.79
CA ALA A 54 -32.33 13.23 -4.07
C ALA A 54 -32.11 13.56 -2.59
N LEU A 55 -31.44 14.69 -2.29
CA LEU A 55 -31.17 15.13 -0.93
C LEU A 55 -32.46 15.40 -0.15
N ASP A 56 -33.43 16.06 -0.76
CA ASP A 56 -34.73 16.33 -0.14
C ASP A 56 -35.49 15.04 0.17
N SER A 57 -35.49 14.09 -0.77
CA SER A 57 -36.09 12.77 -0.56
C SER A 57 -35.39 11.98 0.55
N ALA A 58 -34.04 12.00 0.58
CA ALA A 58 -33.26 11.35 1.62
C ALA A 58 -33.51 11.96 3.00
N LYS A 59 -33.57 13.29 3.12
CA LYS A 59 -33.92 13.99 4.38
C LYS A 59 -35.30 13.59 4.89
N ARG A 60 -36.31 13.47 4.02
CA ARG A 60 -37.64 12.98 4.41
C ARG A 60 -37.59 11.55 4.96
N ALA A 61 -36.83 10.67 4.29
CA ALA A 61 -36.61 9.32 4.78
C ALA A 61 -35.93 9.29 6.16
N MET A 62 -34.97 10.16 6.42
CA MET A 62 -34.24 10.25 7.70
C MET A 62 -35.18 10.63 8.86
N VAL A 63 -36.05 11.60 8.63
CA VAL A 63 -37.05 12.05 9.65
C VAL A 63 -37.98 10.90 10.07
N LEU A 64 -38.29 10.00 9.14
CA LEU A 64 -39.22 8.88 9.39
C LEU A 64 -38.61 7.71 10.16
N ASN A 65 -37.35 7.79 10.54
CA ASN A 65 -36.60 6.80 11.35
C ASN A 65 -36.58 5.34 10.83
N GLY A 66 -37.05 5.12 9.62
CA GLY A 66 -37.09 3.79 9.02
C GLY A 66 -35.79 3.43 8.38
N GLU A 67 -35.16 3.37 7.60
CA GLU A 67 -33.98 3.00 6.86
C GLU A 67 -32.81 4.00 7.08
N ARG A 68 -32.45 4.26 8.35
CA ARG A 68 -31.52 5.33 8.71
C ARG A 68 -30.17 5.24 7.97
N ALA A 69 -29.53 4.08 7.98
CA ALA A 69 -28.25 3.91 7.33
C ALA A 69 -28.33 4.11 5.80
N TRP A 70 -29.44 3.66 5.19
CA TRP A 70 -29.64 3.83 3.76
C TRP A 70 -29.92 5.29 3.39
N SER A 71 -30.80 5.98 4.13
CA SER A 71 -31.10 7.39 3.89
C SER A 71 -29.87 8.30 4.09
N GLN A 72 -29.05 8.03 5.11
CA GLN A 72 -27.77 8.74 5.31
C GLN A 72 -26.78 8.52 4.15
N ARG A 73 -26.71 7.31 3.64
CA ARG A 73 -25.89 6.97 2.50
C ARG A 73 -26.33 7.72 1.22
N LEU A 74 -27.63 7.78 0.96
CA LEU A 74 -28.20 8.53 -0.16
C LEU A 74 -27.98 10.04 0.00
N ALA A 75 -28.13 10.57 1.21
CA ALA A 75 -27.82 11.96 1.49
C ALA A 75 -26.33 12.29 1.26
N ALA A 76 -25.44 11.36 1.66
CA ALA A 76 -23.99 11.52 1.43
C ALA A 76 -23.66 11.59 -0.05
N LEU A 77 -24.24 10.73 -0.88
CA LEU A 77 -24.05 10.76 -2.34
C LEU A 77 -24.58 12.06 -2.94
N ALA A 78 -25.83 12.46 -2.58
CA ALA A 78 -26.42 13.70 -3.07
C ALA A 78 -25.62 14.95 -2.66
N LEU A 79 -25.10 14.99 -1.43
CA LEU A 79 -24.24 16.06 -0.95
C LEU A 79 -22.88 16.07 -1.68
N GLY A 80 -22.34 14.91 -2.01
CA GLY A 80 -21.14 14.77 -2.82
C GLY A 80 -21.33 15.37 -4.22
N ASP A 81 -22.43 15.02 -4.90
CA ASP A 81 -22.76 15.55 -6.23
C ASP A 81 -23.02 17.08 -6.21
N LEU A 82 -23.47 17.63 -5.08
CA LEU A 82 -23.62 19.06 -4.85
C LEU A 82 -22.30 19.78 -4.50
N GLY A 83 -21.17 19.05 -4.42
CA GLY A 83 -19.89 19.59 -4.01
C GLY A 83 -19.76 19.89 -2.50
N ARG A 84 -20.74 19.47 -1.68
CA ARG A 84 -20.78 19.68 -0.24
C ARG A 84 -20.04 18.57 0.49
N HIS A 85 -18.75 18.36 0.13
CA HIS A 85 -17.96 17.18 0.51
C HIS A 85 -17.83 16.97 2.01
N GLN A 86 -17.70 18.03 2.83
CA GLN A 86 -17.60 17.91 4.29
C GLN A 86 -18.89 17.37 4.91
N GLU A 87 -20.04 17.86 4.46
CA GLU A 87 -21.34 17.39 4.94
C GLU A 87 -21.62 15.97 4.46
N ALA A 88 -21.23 15.66 3.23
CA ALA A 88 -21.30 14.32 2.67
C ALA A 88 -20.50 13.31 3.52
N ALA A 89 -19.27 13.69 3.93
CA ALA A 89 -18.44 12.85 4.80
C ALA A 89 -19.09 12.61 6.17
N VAL A 90 -19.74 13.62 6.77
CA VAL A 90 -20.48 13.46 8.03
C VAL A 90 -21.63 12.48 7.86
N ALA A 91 -22.42 12.62 6.79
CA ALA A 91 -23.55 11.72 6.52
C ALA A 91 -23.08 10.27 6.24
N ALA A 92 -21.99 10.10 5.51
CA ALA A 92 -21.41 8.78 5.23
C ALA A 92 -20.87 8.09 6.49
N ARG A 93 -20.17 8.82 7.39
CA ARG A 93 -19.73 8.29 8.69
C ARG A 93 -20.92 7.86 9.55
N GLU A 94 -21.98 8.65 9.54
CA GLU A 94 -23.20 8.32 10.25
C GLU A 94 -23.88 7.05 9.71
N ALA A 95 -23.89 6.84 8.38
CA ALA A 95 -24.37 5.62 7.77
C ALA A 95 -23.58 4.38 8.23
N VAL A 96 -22.25 4.48 8.28
CA VAL A 96 -21.35 3.43 8.79
C VAL A 96 -21.61 3.17 10.28
N ARG A 97 -21.76 4.23 11.10
CA ARG A 97 -22.02 4.11 12.53
C ARG A 97 -23.33 3.38 12.82
N GLN A 98 -24.35 3.63 12.00
CA GLN A 98 -25.67 2.99 12.18
C GLN A 98 -25.69 1.53 11.73
N LYS A 99 -24.89 1.15 10.74
CA LYS A 99 -24.84 -0.23 10.23
C LYS A 99 -23.41 -0.64 9.87
N PRO A 100 -22.58 -0.95 10.88
CA PRO A 100 -21.15 -1.26 10.66
C PRO A 100 -20.88 -2.51 9.80
N GLY A 101 -21.86 -3.41 9.66
CA GLY A 101 -21.74 -4.60 8.80
C GLY A 101 -22.18 -4.37 7.34
N ASP A 102 -22.63 -3.16 6.97
CA ASP A 102 -23.02 -2.87 5.59
C ASP A 102 -21.84 -2.26 4.81
N TRP A 103 -21.22 -3.07 3.97
CA TRP A 103 -20.09 -2.66 3.12
C TRP A 103 -20.39 -1.43 2.24
N ARG A 104 -21.65 -1.23 1.86
CA ARG A 104 -22.08 -0.09 1.04
C ARG A 104 -21.87 1.25 1.74
N GLY A 105 -21.99 1.29 3.05
CA GLY A 105 -21.69 2.48 3.85
C GLY A 105 -20.21 2.89 3.73
N TYR A 106 -19.34 1.90 3.80
CA TYR A 106 -17.90 2.12 3.67
C TYR A 106 -17.47 2.51 2.25
N VAL A 107 -18.12 1.95 1.22
CA VAL A 107 -17.90 2.37 -0.17
C VAL A 107 -18.22 3.85 -0.34
N VAL A 108 -19.41 4.29 0.08
CA VAL A 108 -19.81 5.70 -0.03
C VAL A 108 -18.91 6.61 0.80
N LEU A 109 -18.51 6.17 2.00
CA LEU A 109 -17.56 6.93 2.82
C LEU A 109 -16.22 7.12 2.09
N ALA A 110 -15.69 6.07 1.49
CA ALA A 110 -14.43 6.15 0.73
C ALA A 110 -14.54 7.04 -0.51
N GLU A 111 -15.66 6.97 -1.24
CA GLU A 111 -15.92 7.81 -2.42
C GLU A 111 -16.00 9.29 -2.05
N VAL A 112 -16.77 9.63 -1.03
CA VAL A 112 -16.96 11.02 -0.59
C VAL A 112 -15.68 11.62 -0.03
N LEU A 113 -14.92 10.85 0.76
CA LEU A 113 -13.63 11.28 1.33
C LEU A 113 -12.56 11.48 0.27
N ALA A 114 -12.75 10.91 -0.89
CA ALA A 114 -11.87 11.08 -2.02
C ALA A 114 -11.70 12.55 -2.44
N ASP A 115 -12.71 13.36 -2.26
CA ASP A 115 -12.75 14.78 -2.61
C ASP A 115 -12.52 15.71 -1.40
N VAL A 116 -12.24 15.13 -0.22
CA VAL A 116 -11.86 15.86 0.99
C VAL A 116 -10.33 15.92 1.10
N ALA A 117 -9.77 17.11 1.31
CA ALA A 117 -8.33 17.38 1.24
C ALA A 117 -7.47 16.46 2.16
N GLU A 118 -7.97 16.12 3.34
CA GLU A 118 -7.26 15.27 4.33
C GLU A 118 -7.90 13.87 4.45
N GLY A 119 -8.83 13.53 3.56
CA GLY A 119 -9.63 12.30 3.63
C GLY A 119 -8.94 11.03 3.13
N ALA A 120 -7.76 11.14 2.51
CA ALA A 120 -7.17 10.04 1.76
C ALA A 120 -6.88 8.77 2.60
N VAL A 121 -6.42 8.93 3.85
CA VAL A 121 -6.13 7.79 4.74
C VAL A 121 -7.43 7.12 5.18
N GLU A 122 -8.41 7.91 5.65
CA GLU A 122 -9.71 7.40 6.07
C GLU A 122 -10.46 6.76 4.89
N ALA A 123 -10.36 7.34 3.69
CA ALA A 123 -10.93 6.75 2.47
C ALA A 123 -10.33 5.37 2.16
N PHE A 124 -9.02 5.23 2.31
CA PHE A 124 -8.34 3.96 2.11
C PHE A 124 -8.78 2.91 3.15
N ASP A 125 -8.82 3.30 4.42
CA ASP A 125 -9.26 2.40 5.50
C ASP A 125 -10.74 1.97 5.30
N ALA A 126 -11.61 2.89 4.94
CA ALA A 126 -13.00 2.59 4.61
C ALA A 126 -13.10 1.62 3.42
N ALA A 127 -12.38 1.87 2.34
CA ALA A 127 -12.37 0.99 1.16
C ALA A 127 -11.84 -0.41 1.50
N LEU A 128 -10.80 -0.49 2.34
CA LEU A 128 -10.27 -1.76 2.82
C LEU A 128 -11.32 -2.54 3.62
N HIS A 129 -12.03 -1.88 4.54
CA HIS A 129 -13.14 -2.50 5.27
C HIS A 129 -14.27 -2.96 4.36
N ALA A 130 -14.65 -2.17 3.35
CA ALA A 130 -15.65 -2.58 2.36
C ALA A 130 -15.25 -3.88 1.65
N SER A 131 -14.00 -4.00 1.20
CA SER A 131 -13.50 -5.19 0.51
C SER A 131 -13.43 -6.44 1.41
N GLN A 132 -13.21 -6.26 2.72
CA GLN A 132 -13.22 -7.35 3.70
C GLN A 132 -14.64 -7.82 4.02
N LEU A 133 -15.61 -6.91 4.12
CA LEU A 133 -17.01 -7.22 4.37
C LEU A 133 -17.71 -7.86 3.17
N ALA A 134 -17.27 -7.53 1.96
CA ALA A 134 -17.90 -7.98 0.72
C ALA A 134 -16.86 -8.46 -0.32
N PRO A 135 -16.21 -9.61 -0.08
CA PRO A 135 -15.15 -10.11 -0.95
C PRO A 135 -15.62 -10.57 -2.34
N SER A 136 -16.92 -10.69 -2.56
CA SER A 136 -17.53 -11.03 -3.86
C SER A 136 -18.05 -9.82 -4.65
N GLU A 137 -17.93 -8.62 -4.11
CA GLU A 137 -18.49 -7.42 -4.71
C GLU A 137 -17.42 -6.62 -5.47
N VAL A 138 -17.60 -6.47 -6.77
CA VAL A 138 -16.67 -5.75 -7.67
C VAL A 138 -16.42 -4.33 -7.19
N ARG A 139 -17.50 -3.61 -6.81
CA ARG A 139 -17.43 -2.22 -6.40
C ARG A 139 -16.54 -1.98 -5.18
N ALA A 140 -16.52 -2.90 -4.22
CA ALA A 140 -15.66 -2.80 -3.04
C ALA A 140 -14.18 -2.79 -3.41
N PHE A 141 -13.77 -3.61 -4.40
CA PHE A 141 -12.39 -3.64 -4.89
C PHE A 141 -12.04 -2.49 -5.83
N GLN A 142 -13.00 -1.99 -6.61
CA GLN A 142 -12.81 -0.79 -7.42
C GLN A 142 -12.46 0.40 -6.53
N VAL A 143 -13.28 0.68 -5.50
CA VAL A 143 -13.07 1.79 -4.57
C VAL A 143 -11.77 1.62 -3.77
N LEU A 144 -11.39 0.39 -3.39
CA LEU A 144 -10.08 0.14 -2.78
C LEU A 144 -8.94 0.46 -3.74
N GLY A 145 -9.07 0.10 -5.01
CA GLY A 145 -8.11 0.45 -6.05
C GLY A 145 -7.96 1.97 -6.22
N ASP A 146 -9.07 2.69 -6.28
CA ASP A 146 -9.10 4.15 -6.42
C ASP A 146 -8.48 4.85 -5.20
N ALA A 147 -8.82 4.42 -3.98
CA ALA A 147 -8.24 4.96 -2.75
C ALA A 147 -6.72 4.70 -2.67
N ALA A 148 -6.27 3.49 -3.03
CA ALA A 148 -4.87 3.14 -3.08
C ALA A 148 -4.09 3.97 -4.13
N LEU A 149 -4.70 4.26 -5.29
CA LEU A 149 -4.13 5.15 -6.31
C LEU A 149 -3.85 6.55 -5.76
N ARG A 150 -4.77 7.12 -4.99
CA ARG A 150 -4.61 8.44 -4.35
C ARG A 150 -3.48 8.44 -3.33
N MET A 151 -3.35 7.37 -2.57
CA MET A 151 -2.24 7.14 -1.64
C MET A 151 -0.91 6.82 -2.35
N ARG A 152 -0.91 6.70 -3.69
CA ARG A 152 0.22 6.23 -4.51
C ARG A 152 0.72 4.84 -4.11
N ASP A 153 -0.13 4.04 -3.50
CA ASP A 153 0.12 2.62 -3.25
C ASP A 153 -0.25 1.79 -4.49
N TRP A 154 0.70 1.77 -5.42
CA TRP A 154 0.53 1.07 -6.70
C TRP A 154 0.38 -0.44 -6.53
N GLY A 155 0.92 -1.00 -5.43
CA GLY A 155 0.84 -2.44 -5.14
C GLY A 155 -0.58 -2.85 -4.78
N THR A 156 -1.17 -2.17 -3.81
CA THR A 156 -2.56 -2.41 -3.39
C THR A 156 -3.55 -2.07 -4.50
N ALA A 157 -3.34 -0.97 -5.24
CA ALA A 157 -4.19 -0.61 -6.38
C ALA A 157 -4.21 -1.71 -7.46
N GLU A 158 -3.02 -2.22 -7.84
CA GLU A 158 -2.90 -3.31 -8.82
C GLU A 158 -3.60 -4.58 -8.36
N HIS A 159 -3.46 -4.94 -7.08
CA HIS A 159 -4.11 -6.11 -6.50
C HIS A 159 -5.63 -5.96 -6.48
N ALA A 160 -6.13 -4.81 -6.06
CA ALA A 160 -7.56 -4.51 -5.97
C ALA A 160 -8.23 -4.57 -7.35
N TYR A 161 -7.70 -3.89 -8.37
CA TYR A 161 -8.29 -3.95 -9.72
C TYR A 161 -8.18 -5.33 -10.36
N ARG A 162 -7.10 -6.08 -10.12
CA ARG A 162 -7.04 -7.48 -10.57
C ARG A 162 -8.09 -8.35 -9.90
N HIS A 163 -8.41 -8.08 -8.63
CA HIS A 163 -9.46 -8.81 -7.93
C HIS A 163 -10.84 -8.44 -8.48
N ALA A 164 -11.11 -7.15 -8.71
CA ALA A 164 -12.33 -6.69 -9.37
C ALA A 164 -12.52 -7.38 -10.74
N LEU A 165 -11.46 -7.47 -11.56
CA LEU A 165 -11.48 -8.14 -12.87
C LEU A 165 -11.59 -9.67 -12.79
N LYS A 166 -11.25 -10.30 -11.67
CA LYS A 166 -11.56 -11.74 -11.47
C LYS A 166 -13.04 -11.97 -11.20
N LEU A 167 -13.69 -11.01 -10.52
CA LEU A 167 -15.13 -11.06 -10.24
C LEU A 167 -15.95 -10.69 -11.47
N ASP A 168 -15.56 -9.63 -12.18
CA ASP A 168 -16.15 -9.21 -13.44
C ASP A 168 -15.07 -8.92 -14.50
N PRO A 169 -14.79 -9.89 -15.37
CA PRO A 169 -13.82 -9.70 -16.46
C PRO A 169 -14.24 -8.68 -17.52
N SER A 170 -15.49 -8.26 -17.55
CA SER A 170 -16.01 -7.29 -18.54
C SER A 170 -15.83 -5.83 -18.09
N ASP A 171 -15.53 -5.60 -16.81
CA ASP A 171 -15.41 -4.25 -16.21
C ASP A 171 -14.33 -3.40 -16.91
N ALA A 172 -14.79 -2.42 -17.70
CA ALA A 172 -13.93 -1.55 -18.49
C ALA A 172 -13.13 -0.58 -17.62
N ASP A 173 -13.71 -0.10 -16.52
CA ASP A 173 -13.09 0.88 -15.65
C ASP A 173 -11.91 0.28 -14.90
N SER A 174 -12.08 -0.91 -14.32
CA SER A 174 -10.98 -1.63 -13.69
C SER A 174 -9.86 -1.99 -14.68
N LYS A 175 -10.19 -2.31 -15.94
CA LYS A 175 -9.17 -2.53 -16.99
C LYS A 175 -8.37 -1.27 -17.27
N ALA A 176 -9.04 -0.13 -17.45
CA ALA A 176 -8.40 1.15 -17.74
C ALA A 176 -7.52 1.61 -16.57
N ASN A 177 -8.04 1.49 -15.34
CA ASN A 177 -7.34 1.85 -14.13
C ASN A 177 -6.12 0.95 -13.88
N LEU A 178 -6.26 -0.36 -14.06
CA LEU A 178 -5.14 -1.30 -13.97
C LEU A 178 -4.03 -0.99 -14.99
N ALA A 179 -4.40 -0.70 -16.24
CA ALA A 179 -3.43 -0.30 -17.25
C ALA A 179 -2.69 1.00 -16.89
N THR A 180 -3.40 1.93 -16.25
CA THR A 180 -2.81 3.20 -15.75
C THR A 180 -1.82 2.94 -14.61
N VAL A 181 -2.19 2.08 -13.63
CA VAL A 181 -1.31 1.64 -12.54
C VAL A 181 -0.04 1.00 -13.11
N GLN A 182 -0.19 0.06 -14.04
CA GLN A 182 0.93 -0.65 -14.65
C GLN A 182 1.87 0.31 -15.40
N ARG A 183 1.33 1.24 -16.19
CA ARG A 183 2.11 2.28 -16.88
C ARG A 183 2.87 3.16 -15.90
N ARG A 184 2.24 3.63 -14.82
CA ARG A 184 2.90 4.47 -13.80
C ARG A 184 3.95 3.70 -13.01
N ARG A 185 3.72 2.40 -12.74
CA ARG A 185 4.69 1.53 -12.09
C ARG A 185 5.90 1.24 -13.00
N ALA A 186 5.66 0.99 -14.29
CA ALA A 186 6.71 0.79 -15.29
C ALA A 186 7.53 2.07 -15.55
N ALA A 187 6.86 3.24 -15.57
CA ALA A 187 7.50 4.54 -15.70
C ALA A 187 8.29 4.96 -14.44
N ARG A 188 8.06 4.29 -13.28
CA ARG A 188 8.90 4.50 -12.10
C ARG A 188 10.25 3.84 -12.41
N PRO A 189 11.34 4.60 -12.54
CA PRO A 189 12.63 3.98 -12.73
C PRO A 189 12.82 2.94 -11.63
N PRO A 190 13.32 1.72 -11.94
CA PRO A 190 13.61 0.72 -10.92
C PRO A 190 14.37 1.46 -9.85
N ALA A 191 13.95 1.28 -8.57
CA ALA A 191 14.44 2.07 -7.43
C ALA A 191 15.93 2.31 -7.66
N GLN A 192 16.26 3.49 -8.16
CA GLN A 192 17.66 3.81 -8.45
C GLN A 192 18.30 3.72 -7.10
N LEU A 193 19.04 2.64 -6.86
CA LEU A 193 19.89 2.53 -5.71
C LEU A 193 20.68 3.82 -5.71
N ASN A 194 20.29 4.72 -4.82
CA ASN A 194 20.90 6.02 -4.73
C ASN A 194 22.40 5.73 -4.56
N ARG A 195 23.21 6.08 -5.58
CA ARG A 195 24.64 5.81 -5.60
C ARG A 195 25.29 6.17 -4.26
N ALA A 196 24.77 7.23 -3.61
CA ALA A 196 25.17 7.64 -2.28
C ALA A 196 24.79 6.62 -1.18
N GLN A 197 23.69 5.89 -1.36
CA GLN A 197 23.25 4.89 -0.39
C GLN A 197 24.08 3.60 -0.47
N VAL A 198 24.43 3.19 -1.70
CA VAL A 198 25.35 2.06 -1.94
C VAL A 198 26.74 2.38 -1.36
N TRP A 199 27.27 3.57 -1.65
CA TRP A 199 28.58 3.98 -1.12
C TRP A 199 28.56 4.10 0.41
N ARG A 200 27.47 4.56 1.03
CA ARG A 200 27.34 4.56 2.50
C ARG A 200 27.36 3.15 3.06
N SER A 201 26.59 2.21 2.49
CA SER A 201 26.57 0.82 2.96
C SER A 201 27.92 0.12 2.77
N LEU A 202 28.63 0.40 1.68
CA LEU A 202 29.99 -0.12 1.47
C LEU A 202 31.01 0.49 2.45
N ARG A 203 30.86 1.76 2.82
CA ARG A 203 31.70 2.39 3.87
C ARG A 203 31.46 1.76 5.23
N THR A 204 30.21 1.52 5.62
CA THR A 204 29.91 0.84 6.89
C THR A 204 30.45 -0.58 6.90
N LEU A 205 30.34 -1.31 5.80
CA LEU A 205 30.90 -2.66 5.67
C LEU A 205 32.44 -2.65 5.77
N SER A 206 33.10 -1.72 5.11
CA SER A 206 34.57 -1.59 5.15
C SER A 206 35.05 -1.21 6.56
N LEU A 207 34.37 -0.30 7.24
CA LEU A 207 34.72 0.07 8.63
C LEU A 207 34.54 -1.10 9.61
N LEU A 208 33.48 -1.90 9.46
CA LEU A 208 33.27 -3.10 10.26
C LEU A 208 34.36 -4.14 10.02
N LEU A 209 34.74 -4.39 8.76
CA LEU A 209 35.77 -5.38 8.42
C LEU A 209 37.16 -4.91 8.82
N VAL A 210 37.52 -3.66 8.57
CA VAL A 210 38.86 -3.12 8.89
C VAL A 210 38.99 -2.94 10.41
N GLY A 211 38.06 -2.27 11.06
CA GLY A 211 38.11 -2.01 12.51
C GLY A 211 37.93 -3.29 13.34
N GLY A 212 36.91 -4.08 13.00
CA GLY A 212 36.64 -5.34 13.69
C GLY A 212 37.73 -6.39 13.45
N GLY A 213 38.27 -6.47 12.22
CA GLY A 213 39.39 -7.36 11.89
C GLY A 213 40.67 -6.97 12.65
N LEU A 214 40.95 -5.67 12.79
CA LEU A 214 42.08 -5.20 13.60
C LEU A 214 41.91 -5.57 15.08
N LEU A 215 40.73 -5.35 15.65
CA LEU A 215 40.41 -5.75 17.02
C LEU A 215 40.59 -7.28 17.22
N ALA A 216 40.14 -8.08 16.25
CA ALA A 216 40.29 -9.53 16.28
C ALA A 216 41.77 -9.93 16.19
N LEU A 217 42.60 -9.27 15.40
CA LEU A 217 44.05 -9.49 15.31
C LEU A 217 44.75 -9.16 16.63
N LEU A 218 44.43 -8.04 17.25
CA LEU A 218 45.01 -7.59 18.51
C LEU A 218 44.61 -8.51 19.68
N ALA A 219 43.34 -8.94 19.72
CA ALA A 219 42.83 -9.84 20.73
C ALA A 219 43.33 -11.28 20.60
N GLY A 220 43.81 -11.70 19.42
CA GLY A 220 44.31 -13.03 19.14
C GLY A 220 45.80 -13.21 19.37
N MET A 221 46.58 -12.16 19.67
CA MET A 221 48.00 -12.24 19.94
C MET A 221 48.27 -12.51 21.44
N PRO A 222 49.21 -13.39 21.79
CA PRO A 222 50.05 -14.27 20.97
C PRO A 222 49.39 -15.57 20.51
N ARG A 223 48.25 -15.95 21.07
CA ARG A 223 47.51 -17.18 20.71
C ARG A 223 46.01 -16.91 20.63
N PRO A 224 45.32 -17.44 19.61
CA PRO A 224 43.88 -17.28 19.49
C PRO A 224 43.15 -17.96 20.64
N THR A 225 42.25 -17.26 21.29
CA THR A 225 41.39 -17.80 22.37
C THR A 225 40.01 -18.17 21.81
N PRO A 226 39.33 -19.17 22.40
CA PRO A 226 37.99 -19.54 21.91
C PRO A 226 36.96 -18.39 21.94
N TYR A 227 37.14 -17.39 22.81
CA TYR A 227 36.30 -16.19 22.86
C TYR A 227 36.40 -15.33 21.58
N LEU A 228 37.53 -15.46 20.85
CA LEU A 228 37.70 -14.75 19.58
C LEU A 228 36.71 -15.24 18.52
N ALA A 229 36.24 -16.49 18.60
CA ALA A 229 35.22 -17.03 17.72
C ALA A 229 33.89 -16.29 17.84
N PHE A 230 33.51 -15.89 19.05
CA PHE A 230 32.26 -15.11 19.25
C PHE A 230 32.38 -13.70 18.66
N LEU A 231 33.54 -13.04 18.83
CA LEU A 231 33.78 -11.71 18.25
C LEU A 231 33.73 -11.77 16.72
N THR A 232 34.37 -12.73 16.10
CA THR A 232 34.42 -12.88 14.64
C THR A 232 33.08 -13.33 14.07
N ALA A 233 32.30 -14.18 14.78
CA ALA A 233 30.96 -14.56 14.43
C ALA A 233 30.00 -13.34 14.43
N ALA A 234 30.09 -12.47 15.44
CA ALA A 234 29.33 -11.24 15.51
C ALA A 234 29.68 -10.29 14.35
N LEU A 235 30.96 -10.21 13.97
CA LEU A 235 31.44 -9.45 12.80
C LEU A 235 30.86 -10.00 11.49
N VAL A 236 30.88 -11.31 11.31
CA VAL A 236 30.30 -11.98 10.13
C VAL A 236 28.79 -11.71 10.05
N LEU A 237 28.09 -11.80 11.17
CA LEU A 237 26.64 -11.49 11.23
C LEU A 237 26.37 -10.04 10.83
N GLY A 238 27.16 -9.10 11.34
CA GLY A 238 27.07 -7.67 10.94
C GLY A 238 27.29 -7.48 9.42
N CYS A 239 28.26 -8.16 8.84
CA CYS A 239 28.51 -8.14 7.39
C CYS A 239 27.33 -8.70 6.58
N VAL A 240 26.73 -9.78 7.04
CA VAL A 240 25.54 -10.40 6.42
C VAL A 240 24.37 -9.41 6.45
N LEU A 241 24.08 -8.78 7.59
CA LEU A 241 22.99 -7.83 7.74
C LEU A 241 23.17 -6.59 6.81
N VAL A 242 24.40 -6.08 6.69
CA VAL A 242 24.70 -4.99 5.75
C VAL A 242 24.58 -5.47 4.31
N GLY A 243 25.03 -6.68 4.00
CA GLY A 243 24.93 -7.30 2.66
C GLY A 243 23.47 -7.53 2.24
N LEU A 244 22.58 -7.91 3.15
CA LEU A 244 21.15 -8.07 2.88
C LEU A 244 20.47 -6.77 2.45
N ARG A 245 20.96 -5.62 2.93
CA ARG A 245 20.49 -4.29 2.49
C ARG A 245 20.95 -3.93 1.07
N LEU A 246 21.93 -4.63 0.52
CA LEU A 246 22.50 -4.41 -0.81
C LEU A 246 21.89 -5.33 -1.89
N ARG A 247 20.86 -6.11 -1.59
CA ARG A 247 20.29 -7.14 -2.48
C ARG A 247 19.85 -6.75 -3.90
N PRO A 248 19.56 -5.49 -4.29
CA PRO A 248 19.32 -5.19 -5.71
C PRO A 248 20.61 -4.99 -6.51
N PHE A 249 21.68 -5.72 -6.18
CA PHE A 249 23.05 -5.52 -6.65
C PHE A 249 23.30 -5.79 -8.15
N LYS A 250 22.44 -6.58 -8.80
CA LYS A 250 22.62 -6.99 -10.21
C LYS A 250 22.63 -5.82 -11.20
N ALA A 251 22.01 -4.68 -10.85
CA ALA A 251 21.92 -3.51 -11.70
C ALA A 251 23.19 -2.64 -11.73
N LEU A 252 24.12 -2.80 -10.77
CA LEU A 252 25.31 -1.97 -10.61
C LEU A 252 26.63 -2.65 -11.02
N TRP A 253 26.56 -3.90 -11.46
CA TRP A 253 27.73 -4.71 -11.85
C TRP A 253 28.52 -4.11 -13.04
N HIS A 254 27.91 -3.23 -13.82
CA HIS A 254 28.55 -2.56 -14.96
C HIS A 254 29.63 -1.54 -14.57
N LEU A 255 29.75 -1.18 -13.30
CA LEU A 255 30.78 -0.27 -12.81
C LEU A 255 31.99 -1.08 -12.32
N ARG A 256 33.00 -1.29 -13.17
CA ARG A 256 34.23 -2.06 -12.88
C ARG A 256 34.82 -1.79 -11.48
N LYS A 257 34.91 -0.51 -11.07
CA LYS A 257 35.42 -0.13 -9.74
C LYS A 257 34.55 -0.63 -8.58
N LEU A 258 33.21 -0.65 -8.75
CA LEU A 258 32.29 -1.14 -7.75
C LEU A 258 32.36 -2.67 -7.65
N ALA A 259 32.48 -3.37 -8.77
CA ALA A 259 32.62 -4.82 -8.81
C ALA A 259 33.89 -5.27 -8.06
N VAL A 260 35.02 -4.61 -8.30
CA VAL A 260 36.29 -4.93 -7.61
C VAL A 260 36.20 -4.68 -6.11
N THR A 261 35.64 -3.55 -5.67
CA THR A 261 35.51 -3.25 -4.23
C THR A 261 34.59 -4.26 -3.52
N VAL A 262 33.49 -4.65 -4.15
CA VAL A 262 32.56 -5.64 -3.61
C VAL A 262 33.17 -7.02 -3.56
N SER A 263 33.92 -7.42 -4.59
CA SER A 263 34.62 -8.70 -4.61
C SER A 263 35.65 -8.78 -3.49
N LEU A 264 36.44 -7.72 -3.26
CA LEU A 264 37.42 -7.66 -2.18
C LEU A 264 36.77 -7.72 -0.79
N LEU A 265 35.73 -6.94 -0.56
CA LEU A 265 35.01 -6.96 0.72
C LEU A 265 34.28 -8.30 0.95
N GLY A 266 33.74 -8.89 -0.11
CA GLY A 266 33.12 -10.23 -0.07
C GLY A 266 34.15 -11.32 0.22
N ALA A 267 35.31 -11.28 -0.42
CA ALA A 267 36.41 -12.19 -0.14
C ALA A 267 36.92 -12.05 1.30
N SER A 268 37.04 -10.82 1.81
CA SER A 268 37.40 -10.58 3.20
C SER A 268 36.39 -11.20 4.18
N ALA A 269 35.09 -11.00 3.95
CA ALA A 269 34.03 -11.55 4.77
C ALA A 269 34.02 -13.09 4.72
N ALA A 270 34.22 -13.70 3.54
CA ALA A 270 34.31 -15.14 3.35
C ALA A 270 35.51 -15.76 4.08
N LEU A 271 36.68 -15.12 3.99
CA LEU A 271 37.89 -15.55 4.69
C LEU A 271 37.71 -15.46 6.22
N LEU A 272 37.05 -14.39 6.70
CA LEU A 272 36.71 -14.21 8.11
C LEU A 272 35.77 -15.30 8.60
N ALA A 273 34.73 -15.61 7.83
CA ALA A 273 33.80 -16.70 8.17
C ALA A 273 34.48 -18.07 8.18
N GLY A 274 35.28 -18.37 7.16
CA GLY A 274 36.07 -19.62 7.09
C GLY A 274 37.02 -19.78 8.27
N TRP A 275 37.71 -18.69 8.64
CA TRP A 275 38.60 -18.69 9.80
C TRP A 275 37.85 -18.87 11.13
N THR A 276 36.68 -18.26 11.28
CA THR A 276 35.82 -18.43 12.45
C THR A 276 35.45 -19.91 12.65
N VAL A 277 35.08 -20.59 11.56
CA VAL A 277 34.79 -22.04 11.58
C VAL A 277 36.04 -22.84 11.92
N ALA A 278 37.18 -22.52 11.31
CA ALA A 278 38.44 -23.18 11.56
C ALA A 278 38.88 -23.01 13.02
N LEU A 279 38.68 -21.83 13.62
CA LEU A 279 38.95 -21.57 15.03
C LEU A 279 38.08 -22.43 15.97
N LEU A 280 36.79 -22.60 15.63
CA LEU A 280 35.88 -23.51 16.38
C LEU A 280 36.30 -24.96 16.26
N LEU A 281 36.99 -25.34 15.19
CA LEU A 281 37.55 -26.67 14.98
C LEU A 281 38.97 -26.84 15.57
N GLY A 282 39.49 -25.83 16.30
CA GLY A 282 40.76 -25.90 17.00
C GLY A 282 41.98 -25.40 16.19
N ALA A 283 41.76 -24.64 15.11
CA ALA A 283 42.87 -24.07 14.37
C ALA A 283 43.61 -22.99 15.19
N THR A 284 44.94 -23.01 15.14
CA THR A 284 45.81 -22.09 15.90
C THR A 284 46.51 -21.04 14.99
N THR A 285 46.25 -21.08 13.69
CA THR A 285 46.92 -20.21 12.72
C THR A 285 46.20 -18.89 12.54
N MET A 286 46.91 -17.77 12.56
CA MET A 286 46.37 -16.43 12.36
C MET A 286 46.43 -15.93 10.90
N GLN A 287 47.09 -16.70 10.00
CA GLN A 287 47.31 -16.31 8.61
C GLN A 287 46.02 -15.95 7.85
N PRO A 288 44.89 -16.72 7.95
CA PRO A 288 43.68 -16.38 7.21
C PRO A 288 43.04 -15.08 7.72
N LEU A 289 43.17 -14.75 9.00
CA LEU A 289 42.67 -13.52 9.59
C LEU A 289 43.45 -12.30 9.09
N VAL A 290 44.80 -12.41 9.04
CA VAL A 290 45.65 -11.37 8.46
C VAL A 290 45.32 -11.10 6.96
N LEU A 291 45.12 -12.17 6.20
CA LEU A 291 44.76 -12.06 4.80
C LEU A 291 43.35 -11.44 4.62
N SER A 292 42.39 -11.83 5.43
CA SER A 292 41.06 -11.23 5.46
C SER A 292 41.15 -9.72 5.74
N TRP A 293 41.94 -9.33 6.74
CA TRP A 293 42.12 -7.94 7.11
C TRP A 293 42.80 -7.12 6.00
N LEU A 294 43.84 -7.63 5.36
CA LEU A 294 44.49 -6.99 4.23
C LEU A 294 43.51 -6.76 3.06
N CYS A 295 42.69 -7.75 2.71
CA CYS A 295 41.65 -7.61 1.72
C CYS A 295 40.62 -6.52 2.10
N ALA A 296 40.25 -6.44 3.40
CA ALA A 296 39.36 -5.42 3.91
C ALA A 296 39.95 -4.01 3.81
N VAL A 297 41.24 -3.84 4.13
CA VAL A 297 41.93 -2.56 4.05
C VAL A 297 41.98 -2.07 2.61
N VAL A 298 42.41 -2.93 1.66
CA VAL A 298 42.47 -2.58 0.23
C VAL A 298 41.06 -2.26 -0.31
N GLY A 299 40.06 -3.09 0.01
CA GLY A 299 38.65 -2.84 -0.36
C GLY A 299 38.14 -1.53 0.21
N GLY A 300 38.43 -1.25 1.49
CA GLY A 300 38.06 -0.01 2.17
C GLY A 300 38.69 1.25 1.55
N ALA A 301 39.97 1.19 1.21
CA ALA A 301 40.67 2.28 0.50
C ALA A 301 40.01 2.58 -0.85
N LEU A 302 39.62 1.56 -1.62
CA LEU A 302 38.92 1.73 -2.88
C LEU A 302 37.52 2.34 -2.69
N VAL A 303 36.79 2.00 -1.59
CA VAL A 303 35.52 2.63 -1.24
C VAL A 303 35.70 4.12 -0.95
N TYR A 304 36.76 4.49 -0.23
CA TYR A 304 37.06 5.89 0.11
C TYR A 304 37.38 6.73 -1.12
N VAL A 305 38.25 6.23 -1.99
CA VAL A 305 38.65 6.90 -3.23
C VAL A 305 37.49 6.96 -4.25
N GLY A 306 36.69 5.88 -4.35
CA GLY A 306 35.57 5.81 -5.30
C GLY A 306 34.37 6.64 -4.89
N GLY A 307 34.11 6.79 -3.57
CA GLY A 307 32.99 7.56 -3.02
C GLY A 307 33.24 9.07 -2.86
N GLY A 308 34.49 9.52 -2.99
CA GLY A 308 34.88 10.93 -2.78
C GLY A 308 34.79 11.83 -4.02
N ARG A 309 34.68 11.27 -5.24
CA ARG A 309 34.47 12.07 -6.45
C ARG A 309 32.99 12.50 -6.58
N LYS A 310 32.66 13.63 -5.95
CA LYS A 310 31.51 14.45 -6.37
C LYS A 310 31.84 14.98 -7.79
N ARG A 311 31.09 14.56 -8.78
CA ARG A 311 30.75 15.32 -9.97
C ARG A 311 29.25 15.36 -10.10
#